data_33dace19937b56fa8afa92c7bcfad550
#
_entry.id   33dace19937b56fa8afa92c7bcfad550
#
_cell.length_a   1.000
_cell.length_b   1.000
_cell.length_c   1.000
_cell.angle_alpha   90.00
_cell.angle_beta   90.00
_cell.angle_gamma   90.00
#
_symmetry.space_group_name_H-M   'P 1'
#
loop_
_entity.id
_entity.type
_entity.pdbx_description
1 polymer ?
#
loop_
_entity_poly.entity_id
_entity_poly.type
_entity_poly.pdbx_seq_one_letter_code
_entity_poly.pdbx_strand_id
1 'polypeptide(L)'
;QVEDVVKKAGETFGRIDVLINNAQASKSGVSLVDHTKEDFDLAIYSGLYATFFYMREAFPYLKESRGSVINFASGAGLFGKLGQSSYAAAKEGIRGLSRVAAAEWGPFGVNVNVVCPLAMTPGLEKWKDEYPKLYAQTIQGIPLGRFADPEKDVGRVCVFLASEDAA
;
A
#
# COMPACT_ATOMS: atom_id res chain seq x y z
N GLN A 1 5.67 -8.38 17.74
CA GLN A 1 5.94 -6.97 17.34
C GLN A 1 4.69 -6.26 16.81
N VAL A 2 3.99 -6.78 15.75
CA VAL A 2 2.77 -6.13 15.22
C VAL A 2 1.67 -6.10 16.27
N GLU A 3 1.41 -7.23 16.92
CA GLU A 3 0.45 -7.33 18.03
C GLU A 3 0.73 -6.30 19.13
N ASP A 4 1.99 -6.18 19.56
CA ASP A 4 2.39 -5.21 20.62
C ASP A 4 2.13 -3.76 20.17
N VAL A 5 2.42 -3.43 18.89
CA VAL A 5 2.19 -2.08 18.36
C VAL A 5 0.70 -1.74 18.33
N VAL A 6 -0.12 -2.64 17.79
CA VAL A 6 -1.58 -2.43 17.70
C VAL A 6 -2.21 -2.36 19.09
N LYS A 7 -1.85 -3.28 19.98
CA LYS A 7 -2.31 -3.28 21.35
C LYS A 7 -1.94 -1.98 22.08
N LYS A 8 -0.68 -1.56 21.97
CA LYS A 8 -0.22 -0.31 22.58
C LYS A 8 -0.98 0.92 22.04
N ALA A 9 -1.27 0.96 20.73
CA ALA A 9 -2.06 2.03 20.14
C ALA A 9 -3.49 2.04 20.72
N GLY A 10 -4.15 0.88 20.75
CA GLY A 10 -5.49 0.73 21.32
C GLY A 10 -5.55 1.11 22.80
N GLU A 11 -4.57 0.67 23.61
CA GLU A 11 -4.49 1.01 25.04
C GLU A 11 -4.21 2.50 25.28
N THR A 12 -3.36 3.12 24.42
CA THR A 12 -2.98 4.52 24.58
C THR A 12 -4.11 5.49 24.21
N PHE A 13 -4.82 5.19 23.12
CA PHE A 13 -5.83 6.09 22.55
C PHE A 13 -7.28 5.63 22.79
N GLY A 14 -7.47 4.43 23.35
CA GLY A 14 -8.78 3.85 23.63
C GLY A 14 -9.52 3.34 22.39
N ARG A 15 -9.03 3.64 21.18
CA ARG A 15 -9.65 3.25 19.91
C ARG A 15 -8.65 3.28 18.73
N ILE A 16 -9.02 2.62 17.65
CA ILE A 16 -8.36 2.74 16.34
C ILE A 16 -9.47 2.91 15.31
N ASP A 17 -9.46 4.02 14.59
CA ASP A 17 -10.46 4.37 13.60
C ASP A 17 -9.99 4.10 12.17
N VAL A 18 -8.69 4.26 11.94
CA VAL A 18 -8.09 4.14 10.61
C VAL A 18 -6.80 3.34 10.67
N LEU A 19 -6.69 2.34 9.82
CA LEU A 19 -5.46 1.60 9.57
C LEU A 19 -4.96 1.89 8.15
N ILE A 20 -3.75 2.42 8.03
CA ILE A 20 -3.10 2.68 6.75
C ILE A 20 -1.88 1.77 6.59
N ASN A 21 -1.95 0.79 5.69
CA ASN A 21 -0.86 -0.12 5.35
C ASN A 21 -0.11 0.41 4.11
N ASN A 22 0.89 1.26 4.33
CA ASN A 22 1.67 1.90 3.27
C ASN A 22 3.12 1.38 3.22
N ALA A 23 3.73 1.08 4.36
CA ALA A 23 5.14 0.73 4.45
C ALA A 23 5.45 -0.61 3.75
N GLN A 24 6.46 -0.61 2.89
CA GLN A 24 6.99 -1.80 2.24
C GLN A 24 8.42 -1.57 1.76
N ALA A 25 9.24 -2.61 1.81
CA ALA A 25 10.54 -2.69 1.16
C ALA A 25 10.51 -3.71 0.02
N SER A 26 11.31 -3.49 -1.02
CA SER A 26 11.46 -4.43 -2.13
C SER A 26 12.77 -4.19 -2.88
N LYS A 27 13.24 -5.19 -3.61
CA LYS A 27 14.31 -5.08 -4.58
C LYS A 27 13.69 -4.88 -5.96
N SER A 28 13.99 -3.77 -6.61
CA SER A 28 13.53 -3.45 -7.96
C SER A 28 14.68 -3.52 -8.97
N GLY A 29 14.34 -3.70 -10.26
CA GLY A 29 15.33 -3.73 -11.35
C GLY A 29 16.02 -5.08 -11.52
N VAL A 30 15.54 -6.14 -10.89
CA VAL A 30 16.06 -7.51 -11.00
C VAL A 30 15.10 -8.35 -11.83
N SER A 31 15.62 -9.13 -12.79
CA SER A 31 14.80 -10.02 -13.60
C SER A 31 14.19 -11.13 -12.74
N LEU A 32 13.09 -11.74 -13.19
CA LEU A 32 12.44 -12.81 -12.46
C LEU A 32 13.38 -13.99 -12.16
N VAL A 33 14.23 -14.34 -13.12
CA VAL A 33 15.14 -15.50 -13.01
C VAL A 33 16.33 -15.23 -12.10
N ASP A 34 16.71 -13.96 -11.93
CA ASP A 34 17.84 -13.55 -11.09
C ASP A 34 17.39 -13.11 -9.67
N HIS A 35 16.08 -13.12 -9.40
CA HIS A 35 15.54 -12.71 -8.12
C HIS A 35 15.86 -13.77 -7.05
N THR A 36 16.58 -13.38 -6.02
CA THR A 36 16.89 -14.31 -4.92
C THR A 36 15.66 -14.55 -4.04
N LYS A 37 15.70 -15.65 -3.29
CA LYS A 37 14.66 -15.92 -2.29
C LYS A 37 14.57 -14.80 -1.25
N GLU A 38 15.72 -14.27 -0.82
CA GLU A 38 15.82 -13.19 0.16
C GLU A 38 15.18 -11.89 -0.35
N ASP A 39 15.44 -11.53 -1.61
CA ASP A 39 14.83 -10.36 -2.26
C ASP A 39 13.31 -10.54 -2.42
N PHE A 40 12.87 -11.77 -2.70
CA PHE A 40 11.44 -12.11 -2.79
C PHE A 40 10.78 -12.03 -1.41
N ASP A 41 11.37 -12.67 -0.42
CA ASP A 41 10.90 -12.67 0.98
C ASP A 41 10.81 -11.25 1.53
N LEU A 42 11.77 -10.37 1.24
CA LEU A 42 11.75 -8.97 1.67
C LEU A 42 10.42 -8.29 1.28
N ALA A 43 10.00 -8.43 0.03
CA ALA A 43 8.77 -7.81 -0.45
C ALA A 43 7.52 -8.47 0.16
N ILE A 44 7.51 -9.79 0.28
CA ILE A 44 6.39 -10.56 0.84
C ILE A 44 6.22 -10.26 2.33
N TYR A 45 7.29 -10.33 3.11
CA TYR A 45 7.19 -10.11 4.57
C TYR A 45 6.94 -8.65 4.93
N SER A 46 7.63 -7.70 4.28
CA SER A 46 7.43 -6.29 4.59
C SER A 46 6.12 -5.71 4.02
N GLY A 47 5.59 -6.29 2.95
CA GLY A 47 4.36 -5.84 2.30
C GLY A 47 3.15 -6.70 2.68
N LEU A 48 3.05 -7.90 2.12
CA LEU A 48 1.85 -8.73 2.23
C LEU A 48 1.62 -9.24 3.65
N TYR A 49 2.62 -9.86 4.28
CA TYR A 49 2.48 -10.36 5.66
C TYR A 49 2.29 -9.23 6.66
N ALA A 50 3.01 -8.12 6.52
CA ALA A 50 2.81 -6.97 7.39
C ALA A 50 1.38 -6.46 7.30
N THR A 51 0.84 -6.26 6.07
CA THR A 51 -0.55 -5.86 5.86
C THR A 51 -1.52 -6.84 6.51
N PHE A 52 -1.33 -8.14 6.29
CA PHE A 52 -2.16 -9.19 6.90
C PHE A 52 -2.17 -9.11 8.43
N PHE A 53 -0.99 -9.04 9.05
CA PHE A 53 -0.88 -9.00 10.50
C PHE A 53 -1.50 -7.73 11.10
N TYR A 54 -1.21 -6.54 10.54
CA TYR A 54 -1.81 -5.30 11.02
C TYR A 54 -3.33 -5.29 10.88
N MET A 55 -3.86 -5.78 9.76
CA MET A 55 -5.31 -5.91 9.56
C MET A 55 -5.93 -6.85 10.59
N ARG A 56 -5.35 -8.03 10.80
CA ARG A 56 -5.85 -9.02 11.76
C ARG A 56 -5.88 -8.48 13.18
N GLU A 57 -4.78 -7.87 13.64
CA GLU A 57 -4.68 -7.36 15.00
C GLU A 57 -5.52 -6.10 15.23
N ALA A 58 -5.67 -5.25 14.22
CA ALA A 58 -6.49 -4.04 14.33
C ALA A 58 -8.00 -4.31 14.22
N PHE A 59 -8.42 -5.46 13.67
CA PHE A 59 -9.82 -5.74 13.40
C PHE A 59 -10.76 -5.56 14.61
N PRO A 60 -10.45 -6.02 15.85
CA PRO A 60 -11.33 -5.80 16.99
C PRO A 60 -11.64 -4.31 17.23
N TYR A 61 -10.65 -3.45 17.15
CA TYR A 61 -10.80 -2.01 17.32
C TYR A 61 -11.56 -1.37 16.15
N LEU A 62 -11.22 -1.76 14.91
CA LEU A 62 -11.90 -1.26 13.71
C LEU A 62 -13.37 -1.66 13.67
N LYS A 63 -13.70 -2.87 14.12
CA LYS A 63 -15.09 -3.34 14.26
C LYS A 63 -15.88 -2.49 15.24
N GLU A 64 -15.29 -2.14 16.39
CA GLU A 64 -15.92 -1.30 17.40
C GLU A 64 -16.13 0.14 16.93
N SER A 65 -15.12 0.70 16.26
CA SER A 65 -15.17 2.07 15.75
C SER A 65 -15.92 2.22 14.43
N ARG A 66 -16.28 1.11 13.74
CA ARG A 66 -16.74 1.08 12.35
C ARG A 66 -15.76 1.79 11.40
N GLY A 67 -14.49 1.53 11.61
CA GLY A 67 -13.39 2.26 11.04
C GLY A 67 -13.06 1.92 9.59
N SER A 68 -11.97 2.47 9.11
CA SER A 68 -11.52 2.33 7.71
C SER A 68 -10.14 1.70 7.62
N VAL A 69 -9.94 0.86 6.61
CA VAL A 69 -8.62 0.33 6.22
C VAL A 69 -8.26 0.86 4.84
N ILE A 70 -7.05 1.38 4.72
CA ILE A 70 -6.48 1.86 3.45
C ILE A 70 -5.19 1.09 3.18
N ASN A 71 -5.24 0.19 2.21
CA ASN A 71 -4.10 -0.61 1.79
C ASN A 71 -3.48 -0.04 0.52
N PHE A 72 -2.15 0.01 0.47
CA PHE A 72 -1.42 0.48 -0.70
C PHE A 72 -1.00 -0.70 -1.58
N ALA A 73 -1.66 -0.84 -2.72
CA ALA A 73 -1.26 -1.74 -3.81
C ALA A 73 -0.45 -0.98 -4.88
N SER A 74 -0.37 -1.49 -6.10
CA SER A 74 0.38 -0.86 -7.19
C SER A 74 -0.14 -1.28 -8.56
N GLY A 75 -0.05 -0.38 -9.53
CA GLY A 75 -0.20 -0.71 -10.94
C GLY A 75 0.86 -1.67 -11.47
N ALA A 76 2.01 -1.80 -10.80
CA ALA A 76 3.06 -2.73 -11.21
C ALA A 76 2.59 -4.19 -11.27
N GLY A 77 1.70 -4.60 -10.36
CA GLY A 77 1.09 -5.93 -10.39
C GLY A 77 0.08 -6.06 -11.54
N LEU A 78 -0.78 -5.05 -11.73
CA LEU A 78 -1.80 -5.05 -12.77
C LEU A 78 -1.22 -5.12 -14.19
N PHE A 79 -0.11 -4.44 -14.43
CA PHE A 79 0.46 -4.27 -15.77
C PHE A 79 1.73 -5.08 -16.01
N GLY A 80 2.21 -5.84 -15.02
CA GLY A 80 3.40 -6.67 -15.16
C GLY A 80 4.68 -5.87 -15.39
N LYS A 81 5.00 -4.93 -14.49
CA LYS A 81 6.18 -4.08 -14.64
C LYS A 81 7.48 -4.90 -14.54
N LEU A 82 8.33 -4.79 -15.57
CA LEU A 82 9.61 -5.49 -15.65
C LEU A 82 10.49 -5.19 -14.42
N GLY A 83 11.20 -6.20 -13.94
CA GLY A 83 12.12 -6.11 -12.81
C GLY A 83 11.46 -5.88 -11.45
N GLN A 84 10.16 -6.16 -11.31
CA GLN A 84 9.40 -5.97 -10.05
C GLN A 84 8.61 -7.21 -9.65
N SER A 85 9.09 -8.41 -9.89
CA SER A 85 8.37 -9.66 -9.66
C SER A 85 7.90 -9.83 -8.22
N SER A 86 8.77 -9.69 -7.22
CA SER A 86 8.41 -9.84 -5.80
C SER A 86 7.48 -8.72 -5.33
N TYR A 87 7.74 -7.49 -5.76
CA TYR A 87 6.90 -6.34 -5.45
C TYR A 87 5.49 -6.50 -6.04
N ALA A 88 5.39 -6.89 -7.31
CA ALA A 88 4.12 -7.14 -7.97
C ALA A 88 3.33 -8.26 -7.27
N ALA A 89 3.98 -9.36 -6.94
CA ALA A 89 3.37 -10.47 -6.20
C ALA A 89 2.80 -10.02 -4.84
N ALA A 90 3.59 -9.26 -4.07
CA ALA A 90 3.14 -8.73 -2.78
C ALA A 90 1.94 -7.77 -2.95
N LYS A 91 1.99 -6.87 -3.93
CA LYS A 91 0.92 -5.88 -4.17
C LYS A 91 -0.38 -6.49 -4.69
N GLU A 92 -0.32 -7.54 -5.51
CA GLU A 92 -1.51 -8.31 -5.90
C GLU A 92 -2.05 -9.16 -4.74
N GLY A 93 -1.18 -9.72 -3.90
CA GLY A 93 -1.58 -10.37 -2.66
C GLY A 93 -2.34 -9.43 -1.71
N ILE A 94 -1.85 -8.20 -1.52
CA ILE A 94 -2.54 -7.16 -0.74
C ILE A 94 -3.90 -6.84 -1.35
N ARG A 95 -4.02 -6.73 -2.66
CA ARG A 95 -5.29 -6.48 -3.35
C ARG A 95 -6.30 -7.61 -3.13
N GLY A 96 -5.83 -8.87 -3.25
CA GLY A 96 -6.65 -10.06 -2.97
C GLY A 96 -7.13 -10.09 -1.52
N LEU A 97 -6.22 -9.91 -0.56
CA LEU A 97 -6.52 -9.84 0.87
C LEU A 97 -7.55 -8.74 1.18
N SER A 98 -7.40 -7.56 0.59
CA SER A 98 -8.31 -6.42 0.80
C SER A 98 -9.73 -6.73 0.33
N ARG A 99 -9.90 -7.42 -0.80
CA ARG A 99 -11.23 -7.82 -1.30
C ARG A 99 -11.93 -8.78 -0.35
N VAL A 100 -11.20 -9.76 0.19
CA VAL A 100 -11.74 -10.71 1.17
C VAL A 100 -12.15 -9.97 2.45
N ALA A 101 -11.25 -9.15 2.98
CA ALA A 101 -11.53 -8.36 4.19
C ALA A 101 -12.74 -7.42 4.00
N ALA A 102 -12.88 -6.76 2.84
CA ALA A 102 -14.03 -5.91 2.55
C ALA A 102 -15.36 -6.70 2.61
N ALA A 103 -15.37 -7.92 2.07
CA ALA A 103 -16.55 -8.78 2.10
C ALA A 103 -16.87 -9.29 3.51
N GLU A 104 -15.86 -9.69 4.27
CA GLU A 104 -16.04 -10.25 5.64
C GLU A 104 -16.35 -9.16 6.68
N TRP A 105 -15.79 -7.96 6.53
CA TRP A 105 -15.85 -6.90 7.54
C TRP A 105 -16.93 -5.86 7.25
N GLY A 106 -17.42 -5.80 6.02
CA GLY A 106 -18.54 -4.93 5.62
C GLY A 106 -19.78 -5.06 6.52
N PRO A 107 -20.23 -6.27 6.92
CA PRO A 107 -21.35 -6.43 7.85
C PRO A 107 -21.14 -5.78 9.23
N PHE A 108 -19.90 -5.48 9.60
CA PHE A 108 -19.55 -4.77 10.84
C PHE A 108 -19.38 -3.26 10.64
N GLY A 109 -19.58 -2.77 9.41
CA GLY A 109 -19.40 -1.35 9.07
C GLY A 109 -17.94 -0.93 8.87
N VAL A 110 -17.01 -1.90 8.70
CA VAL A 110 -15.60 -1.60 8.42
C VAL A 110 -15.40 -1.44 6.92
N ASN A 111 -14.91 -0.27 6.51
CA ASN A 111 -14.64 0.05 5.12
C ASN A 111 -13.20 -0.33 4.75
N VAL A 112 -12.98 -1.10 3.68
CA VAL A 112 -11.64 -1.53 3.25
C VAL A 112 -11.39 -1.08 1.81
N ASN A 113 -10.43 -0.18 1.65
CA ASN A 113 -10.08 0.40 0.37
C ASN A 113 -8.64 0.09 -0.04
N VAL A 114 -8.39 0.15 -1.35
CA VAL A 114 -7.06 -0.04 -1.94
C VAL A 114 -6.71 1.18 -2.78
N VAL A 115 -5.57 1.78 -2.50
CA VAL A 115 -5.00 2.89 -3.27
C VAL A 115 -3.79 2.38 -4.07
N CYS A 116 -3.73 2.73 -5.35
CA CYS A 116 -2.64 2.37 -6.26
C CYS A 116 -1.98 3.65 -6.82
N PRO A 117 -1.17 4.35 -6.04
CA PRO A 117 -0.64 5.64 -6.45
C PRO A 117 0.48 5.50 -7.48
N LEU A 118 0.59 6.49 -8.35
CA LEU A 118 1.76 6.75 -9.17
C LEU A 118 2.32 8.12 -8.75
N ALA A 119 2.93 8.16 -7.58
CA ALA A 119 3.37 9.39 -6.94
C ALA A 119 4.89 9.57 -6.95
N MET A 120 5.33 10.82 -6.97
CA MET A 120 6.73 11.17 -6.81
C MET A 120 7.21 10.78 -5.40
N THR A 121 8.25 10.01 -5.33
CA THR A 121 8.88 9.58 -4.07
C THR A 121 10.33 10.03 -4.07
N PRO A 122 11.02 10.10 -2.91
CA PRO A 122 12.45 10.41 -2.87
C PRO A 122 13.30 9.52 -3.76
N GLY A 123 12.94 8.23 -3.88
CA GLY A 123 13.61 7.31 -4.79
C GLY A 123 13.39 7.64 -6.27
N LEU A 124 12.20 8.13 -6.65
CA LEU A 124 11.90 8.57 -8.01
C LEU A 124 12.53 9.94 -8.31
N GLU A 125 12.66 10.83 -7.33
CA GLU A 125 13.39 12.09 -7.50
C GLU A 125 14.86 11.80 -7.82
N LYS A 126 15.50 10.94 -7.04
CA LYS A 126 16.87 10.50 -7.30
C LYS A 126 17.02 9.86 -8.68
N TRP A 127 16.11 8.96 -9.04
CA TRP A 127 16.09 8.32 -10.36
C TRP A 127 15.91 9.34 -11.50
N LYS A 128 15.07 10.36 -11.32
CA LYS A 128 14.90 11.47 -12.28
C LYS A 128 16.21 12.21 -12.54
N ASP A 129 16.96 12.48 -11.47
CA ASP A 129 18.24 13.21 -11.57
C ASP A 129 19.34 12.34 -12.22
N GLU A 130 19.32 11.02 -11.94
CA GLU A 130 20.28 10.07 -12.53
C GLU A 130 19.94 9.75 -14.00
N TYR A 131 18.65 9.71 -14.36
CA TYR A 131 18.19 9.27 -15.68
C TYR A 131 17.18 10.24 -16.33
N PRO A 132 17.55 11.51 -16.57
CA PRO A 132 16.60 12.56 -17.00
C PRO A 132 15.92 12.26 -18.34
N LYS A 133 16.59 11.61 -19.28
CA LYS A 133 16.00 11.20 -20.58
C LYS A 133 14.92 10.14 -20.40
N LEU A 134 15.19 9.14 -19.53
CA LEU A 134 14.23 8.07 -19.26
C LEU A 134 13.04 8.62 -18.46
N TYR A 135 13.27 9.55 -17.53
CA TYR A 135 12.21 10.27 -16.85
C TYR A 135 11.30 11.00 -17.84
N ALA A 136 11.86 11.78 -18.77
CA ALA A 136 11.09 12.49 -19.78
C ALA A 136 10.23 11.57 -20.64
N GLN A 137 10.76 10.40 -21.05
CA GLN A 137 10.00 9.38 -21.78
C GLN A 137 8.86 8.80 -20.90
N THR A 138 9.13 8.53 -19.64
CA THR A 138 8.12 7.99 -18.71
C THR A 138 6.97 8.98 -18.50
N ILE A 139 7.27 10.27 -18.34
CA ILE A 139 6.27 11.32 -18.19
C ILE A 139 5.34 11.43 -19.40
N GLN A 140 5.84 11.23 -20.62
CA GLN A 140 5.01 11.24 -21.82
C GLN A 140 3.92 10.16 -21.81
N GLY A 141 4.14 9.05 -21.11
CA GLY A 141 3.15 7.99 -20.92
C GLY A 141 2.09 8.31 -19.83
N ILE A 142 2.24 9.40 -19.09
CA ILE A 142 1.30 9.82 -18.05
C ILE A 142 0.41 10.95 -18.62
N PRO A 143 -0.90 10.75 -18.77
CA PRO A 143 -1.77 11.76 -19.40
C PRO A 143 -1.71 13.13 -18.73
N LEU A 144 -1.51 13.22 -17.41
CA LEU A 144 -1.35 14.48 -16.69
C LEU A 144 0.06 15.09 -16.80
N GLY A 145 0.99 14.45 -17.52
CA GLY A 145 2.35 14.95 -17.74
C GLY A 145 3.22 15.03 -16.49
N ARG A 146 2.82 14.37 -15.39
CA ARG A 146 3.57 14.37 -14.13
C ARG A 146 3.25 13.15 -13.26
N PHE A 147 4.15 12.81 -12.36
CA PHE A 147 3.80 11.96 -11.22
C PHE A 147 2.90 12.74 -10.24
N ALA A 148 2.07 12.01 -9.50
CA ALA A 148 1.23 12.60 -8.47
C ALA A 148 2.07 13.22 -7.34
N ASP A 149 1.58 14.32 -6.78
CA ASP A 149 2.08 14.87 -5.53
C ASP A 149 1.61 13.95 -4.38
N PRO A 150 2.53 13.44 -3.52
CA PRO A 150 2.16 12.51 -2.46
C PRO A 150 1.11 13.06 -1.48
N GLU A 151 1.18 14.34 -1.15
CA GLU A 151 0.24 14.97 -0.23
C GLU A 151 -1.08 15.34 -0.92
N LYS A 152 -0.98 16.11 -2.02
CA LYS A 152 -2.14 16.73 -2.66
C LYS A 152 -2.99 15.75 -3.46
N ASP A 153 -2.33 14.80 -4.15
CA ASP A 153 -3.02 13.86 -5.05
C ASP A 153 -3.31 12.51 -4.37
N VAL A 154 -2.52 12.11 -3.35
CA VAL A 154 -2.67 10.81 -2.67
C VAL A 154 -3.16 10.99 -1.24
N GLY A 155 -2.50 11.83 -0.45
CA GLY A 155 -2.84 12.05 0.96
C GLY A 155 -4.29 12.50 1.15
N ARG A 156 -4.77 13.43 0.31
CA ARG A 156 -6.16 13.89 0.34
C ARG A 156 -7.18 12.80 0.01
N VAL A 157 -6.83 11.87 -0.89
CA VAL A 157 -7.67 10.69 -1.14
C VAL A 157 -7.73 9.80 0.09
N CYS A 158 -6.60 9.60 0.78
CA CYS A 158 -6.58 8.84 2.03
C CYS A 158 -7.42 9.54 3.12
N VAL A 159 -7.38 10.87 3.23
CA VAL A 159 -8.23 11.62 4.17
C VAL A 159 -9.71 11.42 3.84
N PHE A 160 -10.11 11.52 2.58
CA PHE A 160 -11.48 11.22 2.14
C PHE A 160 -11.89 9.79 2.51
N LEU A 161 -11.07 8.78 2.17
CA LEU A 161 -11.35 7.38 2.45
C LEU A 161 -11.37 7.04 3.96
N ALA A 162 -10.78 7.89 4.78
CA ALA A 162 -10.78 7.77 6.25
C ALA A 162 -11.93 8.56 6.92
N SER A 163 -12.68 9.35 6.15
CA SER A 163 -13.77 10.19 6.65
C SER A 163 -15.12 9.50 6.53
N GLU A 164 -16.12 10.09 7.20
CA GLU A 164 -17.53 9.66 7.10
C GLU A 164 -18.11 9.83 5.68
N ASP A 165 -17.54 10.70 4.86
CA ASP A 165 -17.97 10.92 3.47
C ASP A 165 -17.72 9.70 2.56
N ALA A 166 -16.87 8.75 2.99
CA ALA A 166 -16.55 7.53 2.26
C ALA A 166 -17.24 6.27 2.85
N ALA A 167 -18.08 6.44 3.86
CA ALA A 167 -18.74 5.33 4.56
C ALA A 167 -19.96 4.78 3.78
#